data_f4d6db27d952496ed7ffbb3e56d58ac5
#
_entry.id   f4d6db27d952496ed7ffbb3e56d58ac5
#
_cell.length_a   1.000
_cell.length_b   1.000
_cell.length_c   1.000
_cell.angle_alpha   90.00
_cell.angle_beta   90.00
_cell.angle_gamma   90.00
#
_symmetry.space_group_name_H-M   'P 1'
#
loop_
_entity.id
_entity.type
_entity.pdbx_description
1 polymer ?
#
loop_
_entity_poly.entity_id
_entity_poly.type
_entity_poly.pdbx_seq_one_letter_code
_entity_poly.pdbx_strand_id
1 'polypeptide(L)'
;LERLREKKIFLRSAWPGLESDSPEDAEEHDDPFRLDLPTVLIANKSDLDPDPEEVKVLEELLGLRYPALTVSAETGDGLDQLGPFLFKALEIVRVYTKTPGKKADDDKPFTVRRGDTVHDVASLVHKDIAQGLKFARMWGSDVFDGQQVGPDHLVTDQDIVELHTR
;
A
#
# COMPACT_ATOMS: atom_id res chain seq x y z
N LEU A 1 13.02 0.30 21.43
CA LEU A 1 13.69 -0.28 20.25
C LEU A 1 14.46 -1.56 20.61
N GLU A 2 15.22 -1.63 21.71
CA GLU A 2 15.99 -2.83 22.12
C GLU A 2 15.11 -4.08 22.21
N ARG A 3 13.93 -4.02 22.86
CA ARG A 3 13.00 -5.15 22.97
C ARG A 3 12.49 -5.68 21.62
N LEU A 4 12.42 -4.85 20.59
CA LEU A 4 12.06 -5.31 19.25
C LEU A 4 13.24 -6.04 18.60
N ARG A 5 14.46 -5.51 18.76
CA ARG A 5 15.69 -6.13 18.26
C ARG A 5 15.94 -7.51 18.89
N GLU A 6 15.66 -7.67 20.19
CA GLU A 6 15.73 -8.97 20.87
C GLU A 6 14.79 -10.02 20.23
N LYS A 7 13.67 -9.58 19.67
CA LYS A 7 12.71 -10.40 18.93
C LYS A 7 12.98 -10.47 17.44
N LYS A 8 14.16 -9.99 17.00
CA LYS A 8 14.52 -9.89 15.57
C LYS A 8 13.55 -9.06 14.73
N ILE A 9 12.89 -8.08 15.34
CA ILE A 9 12.03 -7.12 14.65
C ILE A 9 12.82 -5.83 14.45
N PHE A 10 12.99 -5.43 13.20
CA PHE A 10 13.72 -4.25 12.78
C PHE A 10 12.77 -3.27 12.10
N LEU A 11 12.79 -2.03 12.58
CA LEU A 11 12.02 -0.96 11.97
C LEU A 11 12.83 -0.39 10.81
N ARG A 12 12.17 -0.15 9.67
CA ARG A 12 12.78 0.37 8.45
C ARG A 12 12.14 1.69 8.04
N SER A 13 12.96 2.58 7.50
CA SER A 13 12.48 3.82 6.87
C SER A 13 11.98 3.60 5.45
N ALA A 14 12.47 2.56 4.78
CA ALA A 14 12.04 2.21 3.44
C ALA A 14 10.61 1.68 3.38
N TRP A 15 9.88 2.16 2.40
CA TRP A 15 8.53 1.71 2.05
C TRP A 15 8.50 1.39 0.55
N PRO A 16 7.68 0.43 0.08
CA PRO A 16 7.62 0.06 -1.34
C PRO A 16 7.39 1.24 -2.27
N GLY A 17 6.53 2.17 -1.91
CA GLY A 17 6.14 3.32 -2.73
C GLY A 17 6.84 4.64 -2.40
N LEU A 18 7.89 4.62 -1.55
CA LEU A 18 8.66 5.81 -1.20
C LEU A 18 10.13 5.57 -1.48
N GLU A 19 10.79 6.60 -2.03
CA GLU A 19 12.25 6.59 -2.16
C GLU A 19 12.88 6.64 -0.76
N SER A 20 13.88 5.81 -0.52
CA SER A 20 14.65 5.79 0.72
C SER A 20 16.11 6.12 0.43
N ASP A 21 16.61 7.14 1.10
CA ASP A 21 18.04 7.53 1.03
C ASP A 21 18.86 6.87 2.15
N SER A 22 18.28 5.95 2.92
CA SER A 22 18.95 5.34 4.06
C SER A 22 19.85 4.18 3.65
N PRO A 23 21.16 4.23 3.92
CA PRO A 23 22.07 3.12 3.61
C PRO A 23 21.72 1.82 4.33
N GLU A 24 21.08 1.89 5.49
CA GLU A 24 20.68 0.73 6.31
C GLU A 24 19.52 -0.06 5.67
N ASP A 25 18.76 0.57 4.77
CA ASP A 25 17.65 -0.07 4.07
C ASP A 25 18.12 -0.93 2.88
N ALA A 26 19.37 -0.75 2.44
CA ALA A 26 19.95 -1.47 1.30
C ALA A 26 20.59 -2.81 1.69
N GLU A 27 20.73 -3.11 2.98
CA GLU A 27 21.32 -4.38 3.41
C GLU A 27 20.29 -5.51 3.35
N GLU A 28 20.47 -6.42 2.40
CA GLU A 28 19.79 -7.72 2.40
C GLU A 28 20.37 -8.59 3.51
N HIS A 29 19.55 -8.97 4.48
CA HIS A 29 19.94 -9.87 5.55
C HIS A 29 19.36 -11.26 5.30
N ASP A 30 20.22 -12.25 5.30
CA ASP A 30 19.91 -13.66 5.01
C ASP A 30 19.37 -14.43 6.26
N ASP A 31 18.85 -13.72 7.27
CA ASP A 31 18.25 -14.35 8.46
C ASP A 31 16.75 -14.58 8.25
N PRO A 32 16.30 -15.85 8.08
CA PRO A 32 14.89 -16.17 7.81
C PRO A 32 13.95 -15.86 9.00
N PHE A 33 14.49 -15.58 10.18
CA PHE A 33 13.71 -15.21 11.36
C PHE A 33 13.67 -13.69 11.60
N ARG A 34 14.34 -12.92 10.76
CA ARG A 34 14.30 -11.46 10.83
C ARG A 34 13.01 -10.93 10.21
N LEU A 35 12.38 -10.02 10.92
CA LEU A 35 11.21 -9.29 10.44
C LEU A 35 11.53 -7.81 10.30
N ASP A 36 11.59 -7.33 9.07
CA ASP A 36 11.76 -5.91 8.75
C ASP A 36 10.38 -5.27 8.53
N LEU A 37 10.07 -4.22 9.28
CA LEU A 37 8.78 -3.53 9.25
C LEU A 37 8.95 -2.09 8.76
N PRO A 38 8.37 -1.72 7.60
CA PRO A 38 8.26 -0.34 7.20
C PRO A 38 7.58 0.47 8.30
N THR A 39 8.18 1.60 8.68
CA THR A 39 7.77 2.37 9.85
C THR A 39 7.57 3.84 9.50
N VAL A 40 6.50 4.43 9.99
CA VAL A 40 6.24 5.86 9.94
C VAL A 40 6.16 6.42 11.35
N LEU A 41 6.68 7.61 11.56
CA LEU A 41 6.55 8.35 12.81
C LEU A 41 5.33 9.26 12.74
N ILE A 42 4.42 9.12 13.70
CA ILE A 42 3.28 10.02 13.85
C ILE A 42 3.51 10.89 15.09
N ALA A 43 3.85 12.16 14.89
CA ALA A 43 3.94 13.17 15.93
C ALA A 43 2.53 13.74 16.18
N ASN A 44 1.88 13.23 17.23
CA ASN A 44 0.52 13.65 17.60
C ASN A 44 0.55 14.82 18.59
N LYS A 45 -0.57 15.54 18.71
CA LYS A 45 -0.78 16.70 19.59
C LYS A 45 -0.06 17.98 19.13
N SER A 46 0.03 18.18 17.82
CA SER A 46 0.59 19.41 17.24
C SER A 46 -0.17 20.70 17.61
N ASP A 47 -1.37 20.55 18.17
CA ASP A 47 -2.14 21.66 18.72
C ASP A 47 -1.57 22.22 20.03
N LEU A 48 -0.77 21.45 20.77
CA LEU A 48 -0.20 21.88 22.05
C LEU A 48 1.15 22.59 21.87
N ASP A 49 1.96 22.13 20.94
CA ASP A 49 3.25 22.75 20.58
C ASP A 49 3.54 22.49 19.09
N PRO A 50 3.26 23.47 18.24
CA PRO A 50 3.39 23.29 16.78
C PRO A 50 4.82 23.50 16.28
N ASP A 51 5.87 23.20 17.06
CA ASP A 51 7.25 23.36 16.60
C ASP A 51 7.62 22.26 15.58
N PRO A 52 7.76 22.59 14.30
CA PRO A 52 8.15 21.63 13.28
C PRO A 52 9.57 21.09 13.46
N GLU A 53 10.40 21.71 14.30
CA GLU A 53 11.75 21.24 14.57
C GLU A 53 11.78 20.05 15.55
N GLU A 54 10.70 19.81 16.33
CA GLU A 54 10.67 18.69 17.30
C GLU A 54 10.85 17.33 16.62
N VAL A 55 10.26 17.14 15.44
CA VAL A 55 10.42 15.89 14.68
C VAL A 55 11.88 15.71 14.25
N LYS A 56 12.55 16.77 13.80
CA LYS A 56 13.98 16.73 13.45
C LYS A 56 14.85 16.43 14.65
N VAL A 57 14.54 17.02 15.80
CA VAL A 57 15.26 16.75 17.05
C VAL A 57 15.11 15.28 17.46
N LEU A 58 13.90 14.69 17.28
CA LEU A 58 13.69 13.26 17.52
C LEU A 58 14.48 12.40 16.53
N GLU A 59 14.52 12.77 15.26
CA GLU A 59 15.32 12.06 14.24
C GLU A 59 16.81 12.07 14.62
N GLU A 60 17.34 13.23 15.03
CA GLU A 60 18.74 13.38 15.46
C GLU A 60 19.04 12.57 16.74
N LEU A 61 18.15 12.63 17.74
CA LEU A 61 18.34 11.94 19.02
C LEU A 61 18.24 10.43 18.90
N LEU A 62 17.39 9.92 18.00
CA LEU A 62 17.19 8.49 17.80
C LEU A 62 18.14 7.91 16.73
N GLY A 63 18.83 8.77 15.97
CA GLY A 63 19.66 8.37 14.85
C GLY A 63 18.90 7.68 13.71
N LEU A 64 17.57 7.89 13.64
CA LEU A 64 16.67 7.18 12.76
C LEU A 64 15.89 8.18 11.89
N ARG A 65 15.88 7.97 10.59
CA ARG A 65 15.15 8.80 9.62
C ARG A 65 13.94 8.06 9.09
N TYR A 66 12.88 8.00 9.88
CA TYR A 66 11.60 7.50 9.40
C TYR A 66 10.82 8.62 8.69
N PRO A 67 10.00 8.29 7.67
CA PRO A 67 8.98 9.22 7.22
C PRO A 67 8.13 9.67 8.40
N ALA A 68 7.91 10.97 8.54
CA ALA A 68 7.20 11.53 9.68
C ALA A 68 5.99 12.35 9.23
N LEU A 69 4.90 12.25 10.00
CA LEU A 69 3.70 13.07 9.85
C LEU A 69 3.39 13.73 11.18
N THR A 70 3.13 15.04 11.15
CA THR A 70 2.69 15.81 12.31
C THR A 70 1.17 15.95 12.24
N VAL A 71 0.49 15.57 13.31
CA VAL A 71 -0.98 15.55 13.36
C VAL A 71 -1.51 16.03 14.71
N SER A 72 -2.76 16.47 14.73
CA SER A 72 -3.54 16.61 15.97
C SER A 72 -4.81 15.77 15.88
N ALA A 73 -4.92 14.76 16.71
CA ALA A 73 -6.15 14.00 16.81
C ALA A 73 -7.31 14.77 17.48
N GLU A 74 -7.00 15.86 18.19
CA GLU A 74 -7.98 16.72 18.84
C GLU A 74 -8.62 17.68 17.82
N THR A 75 -7.80 18.35 16.99
CA THR A 75 -8.29 19.33 16.01
C THR A 75 -8.55 18.73 14.64
N GLY A 76 -7.99 17.58 14.35
CA GLY A 76 -8.03 16.94 13.03
C GLY A 76 -6.93 17.41 12.08
N ASP A 77 -6.08 18.35 12.49
CA ASP A 77 -5.02 18.88 11.65
C ASP A 77 -4.03 17.77 11.23
N GLY A 78 -3.67 17.72 9.95
CA GLY A 78 -2.75 16.76 9.35
C GLY A 78 -3.29 15.33 9.18
N LEU A 79 -4.47 14.99 9.73
CA LEU A 79 -5.05 13.65 9.57
C LEU A 79 -5.45 13.35 8.12
N ASP A 80 -5.77 14.34 7.35
CA ASP A 80 -6.09 14.25 5.92
C ASP A 80 -4.91 13.74 5.07
N GLN A 81 -3.68 13.92 5.56
CA GLN A 81 -2.45 13.47 4.88
C GLN A 81 -2.15 12.00 5.12
N LEU A 82 -2.64 11.42 6.24
CA LEU A 82 -2.31 10.04 6.64
C LEU A 82 -2.82 9.00 5.62
N GLY A 83 -4.05 9.15 5.16
CA GLY A 83 -4.63 8.24 4.15
C GLY A 83 -3.85 8.23 2.84
N PRO A 84 -3.65 9.38 2.17
CA PRO A 84 -2.84 9.49 0.96
C PRO A 84 -1.40 9.01 1.14
N PHE A 85 -0.77 9.31 2.29
CA PHE A 85 0.57 8.83 2.61
C PHE A 85 0.62 7.29 2.62
N LEU A 86 -0.26 6.64 3.39
CA LEU A 86 -0.30 5.18 3.49
C LEU A 86 -0.64 4.52 2.15
N PHE A 87 -1.55 5.11 1.39
CA PHE A 87 -1.92 4.62 0.07
C PHE A 87 -0.72 4.60 -0.88
N LYS A 88 0.04 5.70 -0.92
CA LYS A 88 1.27 5.81 -1.70
C LYS A 88 2.35 4.87 -1.18
N ALA A 89 2.63 4.91 0.11
CA ALA A 89 3.74 4.19 0.75
C ALA A 89 3.59 2.66 0.61
N LEU A 90 2.36 2.15 0.66
CA LEU A 90 2.05 0.72 0.53
C LEU A 90 1.86 0.28 -0.92
N GLU A 91 1.92 1.20 -1.89
CA GLU A 91 1.61 0.94 -3.31
C GLU A 91 0.25 0.23 -3.50
N ILE A 92 -0.76 0.72 -2.76
CA ILE A 92 -2.11 0.17 -2.86
C ILE A 92 -2.71 0.51 -4.23
N VAL A 93 -3.31 -0.48 -4.84
CA VAL A 93 -4.06 -0.40 -6.11
C VAL A 93 -5.52 -0.77 -5.83
N ARG A 94 -6.46 0.08 -6.24
CA ARG A 94 -7.90 -0.17 -6.14
C ARG A 94 -8.40 -0.73 -7.47
N VAL A 95 -9.03 -1.87 -7.42
CA VAL A 95 -9.61 -2.50 -8.59
C VAL A 95 -11.10 -2.72 -8.35
N TYR A 96 -11.92 -2.24 -9.26
CA TYR A 96 -13.36 -2.41 -9.23
C TYR A 96 -13.73 -3.65 -10.05
N THR A 97 -14.73 -4.39 -9.59
CA THR A 97 -15.21 -5.53 -10.35
C THR A 97 -16.61 -5.27 -10.89
N LYS A 98 -16.92 -5.88 -12.02
CA LYS A 98 -18.28 -5.89 -12.54
C LYS A 98 -18.70 -7.28 -12.98
N THR A 99 -19.97 -7.58 -12.77
CA THR A 99 -20.59 -8.78 -13.33
C THR A 99 -20.87 -8.56 -14.81
N PRO A 100 -20.68 -9.55 -15.70
CA PRO A 100 -21.02 -9.43 -17.10
C PRO A 100 -22.42 -8.87 -17.33
N GLY A 101 -22.51 -7.82 -18.17
CA GLY A 101 -23.76 -7.15 -18.50
C GLY A 101 -24.32 -6.18 -17.44
N LYS A 102 -23.63 -5.97 -16.31
CA LYS A 102 -24.00 -5.00 -15.28
C LYS A 102 -23.03 -3.81 -15.24
N LYS A 103 -23.41 -2.76 -14.53
CA LYS A 103 -22.48 -1.66 -14.19
C LYS A 103 -21.43 -2.16 -13.20
N ALA A 104 -20.28 -1.48 -13.15
CA ALA A 104 -19.26 -1.70 -12.12
C ALA A 104 -19.85 -1.42 -10.72
N ASP A 105 -19.35 -2.13 -9.72
CA ASP A 105 -19.60 -1.81 -8.31
C ASP A 105 -18.59 -0.75 -7.88
N ASP A 106 -18.96 0.51 -8.03
CA ASP A 106 -18.08 1.66 -7.80
C ASP A 106 -17.90 1.95 -6.28
N ASP A 107 -18.71 1.33 -5.42
CA ASP A 107 -18.71 1.62 -3.98
C ASP A 107 -17.69 0.79 -3.19
N LYS A 108 -17.24 -0.35 -3.73
CA LYS A 108 -16.40 -1.31 -2.99
C LYS A 108 -15.25 -1.84 -3.85
N PRO A 109 -14.15 -1.11 -3.97
CA PRO A 109 -12.98 -1.62 -4.66
C PRO A 109 -12.31 -2.76 -3.87
N PHE A 110 -11.76 -3.72 -4.59
CA PHE A 110 -10.76 -4.62 -4.05
C PHE A 110 -9.42 -3.88 -3.97
N THR A 111 -8.69 -4.07 -2.88
CA THR A 111 -7.35 -3.50 -2.70
C THR A 111 -6.31 -4.59 -2.93
N VAL A 112 -5.43 -4.33 -3.88
CA VAL A 112 -4.28 -5.16 -4.23
C VAL A 112 -3.01 -4.32 -4.18
N ARG A 113 -1.86 -4.91 -4.41
CA ARG A 113 -0.59 -4.20 -4.49
C ARG A 113 -0.21 -3.93 -5.94
N ARG A 114 0.62 -2.94 -6.16
CA ARG A 114 1.24 -2.74 -7.46
C ARG A 114 2.03 -4.00 -7.87
N GLY A 115 1.80 -4.47 -9.08
CA GLY A 115 2.39 -5.71 -9.58
C GLY A 115 1.49 -6.94 -9.45
N ASP A 116 0.36 -6.82 -8.73
CA ASP A 116 -0.65 -7.89 -8.71
C ASP A 116 -1.36 -7.99 -10.07
N THR A 117 -1.92 -9.17 -10.32
CA THR A 117 -2.52 -9.57 -11.58
C THR A 117 -4.05 -9.68 -11.51
N VAL A 118 -4.69 -9.82 -12.65
CA VAL A 118 -6.12 -10.16 -12.74
C VAL A 118 -6.46 -11.43 -11.98
N HIS A 119 -5.55 -12.42 -11.95
CA HIS A 119 -5.73 -13.64 -11.18
C HIS A 119 -5.74 -13.39 -9.68
N ASP A 120 -4.90 -12.47 -9.20
CA ASP A 120 -4.86 -12.10 -7.78
C ASP A 120 -6.17 -11.41 -7.37
N VAL A 121 -6.68 -10.49 -8.20
CA VAL A 121 -8.01 -9.89 -8.03
C VAL A 121 -9.10 -10.97 -7.99
N ALA A 122 -9.09 -11.91 -8.93
CA ALA A 122 -10.07 -13.00 -8.98
C ALA A 122 -10.03 -13.85 -7.70
N SER A 123 -8.83 -14.07 -7.14
CA SER A 123 -8.63 -14.82 -5.89
C SER A 123 -9.24 -14.11 -4.68
N LEU A 124 -9.22 -12.78 -4.64
CA LEU A 124 -9.88 -11.98 -3.61
C LEU A 124 -11.40 -12.00 -3.75
N VAL A 125 -11.92 -12.07 -4.98
CA VAL A 125 -13.37 -12.18 -5.21
C VAL A 125 -13.89 -13.54 -4.74
N HIS A 126 -13.35 -14.62 -5.26
CA HIS A 126 -13.67 -15.99 -4.83
C HIS A 126 -12.68 -17.00 -5.42
N LYS A 127 -12.30 -17.99 -4.61
CA LYS A 127 -11.35 -19.04 -4.99
C LYS A 127 -11.75 -19.82 -6.25
N ASP A 128 -13.04 -20.12 -6.41
CA ASP A 128 -13.54 -20.86 -7.58
C ASP A 128 -13.50 -20.01 -8.85
N ILE A 129 -13.66 -18.68 -8.71
CA ILE A 129 -13.53 -17.75 -9.84
C ILE A 129 -12.08 -17.72 -10.32
N ALA A 130 -11.11 -17.66 -9.41
CA ALA A 130 -9.70 -17.71 -9.74
C ALA A 130 -9.32 -19.01 -10.47
N GLN A 131 -9.79 -20.16 -9.95
CA GLN A 131 -9.52 -21.47 -10.56
C GLN A 131 -10.17 -21.65 -11.94
N GLY A 132 -11.35 -21.07 -12.14
CA GLY A 132 -12.09 -21.14 -13.40
C GLY A 132 -11.77 -20.02 -14.39
N LEU A 133 -10.92 -19.06 -14.01
CA LEU A 133 -10.65 -17.87 -14.80
C LEU A 133 -10.03 -18.21 -16.15
N LYS A 134 -10.67 -17.73 -17.22
CA LYS A 134 -10.16 -17.86 -18.60
C LYS A 134 -9.52 -16.58 -19.10
N PHE A 135 -10.23 -15.50 -18.93
CA PHE A 135 -9.82 -14.16 -19.33
C PHE A 135 -10.63 -13.13 -18.52
N ALA A 136 -10.21 -11.89 -18.59
CA ALA A 136 -11.01 -10.78 -18.10
C ALA A 136 -11.20 -9.74 -19.21
N ARG A 137 -12.22 -8.90 -19.08
CA ARG A 137 -12.31 -7.63 -19.81
C ARG A 137 -12.01 -6.50 -18.85
N MET A 138 -11.21 -5.56 -19.30
CA MET A 138 -10.73 -4.45 -18.49
C MET A 138 -11.07 -3.11 -19.11
N TRP A 139 -11.26 -2.13 -18.22
CA TRP A 139 -11.41 -0.70 -18.50
C TRP A 139 -10.49 0.02 -17.52
N GLY A 140 -9.63 0.89 -18.01
CA GLY A 140 -8.65 1.61 -17.19
C GLY A 140 -7.69 2.44 -18.02
N SER A 141 -6.67 3.00 -17.39
CA SER A 141 -5.73 3.91 -18.03
C SER A 141 -4.80 3.23 -19.04
N ASP A 142 -4.42 1.99 -18.79
CA ASP A 142 -3.38 1.26 -19.56
C ASP A 142 -3.97 0.24 -20.52
N VAL A 143 -5.29 0.21 -20.71
CA VAL A 143 -6.01 -0.70 -21.59
C VAL A 143 -7.07 0.04 -22.41
N PHE A 144 -7.44 -0.53 -23.56
CA PHE A 144 -8.61 -0.05 -24.30
C PHE A 144 -9.90 -0.48 -23.58
N ASP A 145 -10.96 0.32 -23.72
CA ASP A 145 -12.27 0.03 -23.12
C ASP A 145 -12.77 -1.38 -23.49
N GLY A 146 -12.94 -2.23 -22.49
CA GLY A 146 -13.38 -3.61 -22.67
C GLY A 146 -12.32 -4.54 -23.28
N GLN A 147 -11.06 -4.18 -23.21
CA GLN A 147 -9.96 -5.00 -23.70
C GLN A 147 -9.97 -6.37 -23.01
N GLN A 148 -9.88 -7.43 -23.82
CA GLN A 148 -9.71 -8.78 -23.28
C GLN A 148 -8.25 -9.01 -22.90
N VAL A 149 -8.03 -9.46 -21.66
CA VAL A 149 -6.71 -9.72 -21.09
C VAL A 149 -6.65 -11.12 -20.46
N GLY A 150 -5.44 -11.65 -20.34
CA GLY A 150 -5.19 -12.93 -19.67
C GLY A 150 -5.15 -12.79 -18.14
N PRO A 151 -5.11 -13.94 -17.41
CA PRO A 151 -5.02 -13.95 -15.94
C PRO A 151 -3.77 -13.26 -15.39
N ASP A 152 -2.66 -13.31 -16.12
CA ASP A 152 -1.36 -12.75 -15.70
C ASP A 152 -1.21 -11.25 -16.02
N HIS A 153 -2.24 -10.60 -16.56
CA HIS A 153 -2.19 -9.18 -16.86
C HIS A 153 -2.16 -8.36 -15.56
N LEU A 154 -1.24 -7.39 -15.47
CA LEU A 154 -1.09 -6.52 -14.32
C LEU A 154 -2.29 -5.56 -14.22
N VAL A 155 -2.70 -5.27 -12.99
CA VAL A 155 -3.75 -4.28 -12.73
C VAL A 155 -3.16 -2.96 -12.24
N THR A 156 -3.84 -1.87 -12.59
CA THR A 156 -3.48 -0.51 -12.17
C THR A 156 -4.60 0.14 -11.35
N ASP A 157 -4.30 1.26 -10.68
CA ASP A 157 -5.28 1.91 -9.80
C ASP A 157 -6.49 2.42 -10.59
N GLN A 158 -7.68 2.12 -10.08
CA GLN A 158 -8.99 2.43 -10.64
C GLN A 158 -9.39 1.58 -11.87
N ASP A 159 -8.68 0.52 -12.17
CA ASP A 159 -9.13 -0.43 -13.18
C ASP A 159 -10.48 -1.08 -12.81
N ILE A 160 -11.29 -1.29 -13.82
CA ILE A 160 -12.53 -2.07 -13.74
C ILE A 160 -12.30 -3.41 -14.42
N VAL A 161 -12.60 -4.50 -13.73
CA VAL A 161 -12.35 -5.85 -14.22
C VAL A 161 -13.65 -6.67 -14.26
N GLU A 162 -13.96 -7.22 -15.43
CA GLU A 162 -15.05 -8.18 -15.65
C GLU A 162 -14.45 -9.58 -15.82
N LEU A 163 -14.62 -10.42 -14.81
CA LEU A 163 -14.03 -11.77 -14.79
C LEU A 163 -14.89 -12.76 -15.56
N HIS A 164 -14.27 -13.52 -16.46
CA HIS A 164 -14.92 -14.56 -17.26
C HIS A 164 -14.38 -15.95 -16.92
N THR A 165 -15.23 -16.79 -16.37
CA THR A 165 -14.92 -18.18 -16.00
C THR A 165 -15.45 -19.18 -17.03
N ARG A 166 -15.08 -20.46 -16.87
CA ARG A 166 -15.62 -21.56 -17.68
C ARG A 166 -17.04 -21.90 -17.29
#